data_f6cd4d8bd878a1b9ead1035336f10545
#
_entry.id   f6cd4d8bd878a1b9ead1035336f10545
#
_cell.length_a   1.000
_cell.length_b   1.000
_cell.length_c   1.000
_cell.angle_alpha   90.00
_cell.angle_beta   90.00
_cell.angle_gamma   90.00
#
_symmetry.space_group_name_H-M   'P 1'
#
loop_
_entity.id
_entity.type
_entity.pdbx_description
1 polymer ?
#
loop_
_entity_poly.entity_id
_entity_poly.type
_entity_poly.pdbx_seq_one_letter_code
_entity_poly.pdbx_strand_id
1 'polypeptide(L)'
;MRKNLNKIYKKFIDNNLNEYKYVYLTSNLSGFIKKYKIKNPDKLCNIIINNLLKKGLTVLLPAYSYTSKGKFYVEETKSNLSYLTKWSLKKKKFFRTNHPIFSFCVIGKNWKDFKNLSKSAFGKNSVWEILLKEKTSLLHIGRPFSWGNTMIHFVEFKQKAKYRFNKVFKTKVYKNKKYLGTNYSAFVQKNKFN
;
A
#
# COMPACT_ATOMS: atom_id res chain seq x y z
N MET A 1 -13.06 -17.77 20.71
CA MET A 1 -11.92 -17.48 19.80
C MET A 1 -12.03 -16.12 19.09
N ARG A 2 -13.16 -15.74 18.43
CA ARG A 2 -13.31 -14.45 17.70
C ARG A 2 -13.21 -13.20 18.58
N LYS A 3 -13.81 -13.23 19.81
CA LYS A 3 -13.70 -12.13 20.78
C LYS A 3 -12.26 -11.85 21.20
N ASN A 4 -11.42 -12.89 21.24
CA ASN A 4 -10.03 -12.78 21.67
C ASN A 4 -9.14 -12.08 20.64
N LEU A 5 -9.22 -12.44 19.33
CA LEU A 5 -8.44 -11.79 18.27
C LEU A 5 -8.76 -10.30 18.15
N ASN A 6 -10.05 -9.93 18.15
CA ASN A 6 -10.44 -8.53 18.09
C ASN A 6 -9.90 -7.74 19.30
N LYS A 7 -9.96 -8.32 20.51
CA LYS A 7 -9.43 -7.72 21.74
C LYS A 7 -7.92 -7.54 21.67
N ILE A 8 -7.18 -8.54 21.15
CA ILE A 8 -5.72 -8.48 20.98
C ILE A 8 -5.35 -7.37 19.99
N TYR A 9 -5.97 -7.31 18.81
CA TYR A 9 -5.70 -6.26 17.83
C TYR A 9 -6.05 -4.87 18.37
N LYS A 10 -7.19 -4.73 19.04
CA LYS A 10 -7.58 -3.47 19.66
C LYS A 10 -6.54 -3.00 20.68
N LYS A 11 -6.14 -3.86 21.60
CA LYS A 11 -5.12 -3.53 22.61
C LYS A 11 -3.79 -3.14 21.98
N PHE A 12 -3.33 -3.87 20.94
CA PHE A 12 -2.11 -3.52 20.22
C PHE A 12 -2.20 -2.14 19.55
N ILE A 13 -3.30 -1.85 18.86
CA ILE A 13 -3.52 -0.57 18.18
C ILE A 13 -3.60 0.57 19.20
N ASP A 14 -4.34 0.38 20.29
CA ASP A 14 -4.50 1.41 21.33
C ASP A 14 -3.18 1.74 22.02
N ASN A 15 -2.31 0.77 22.22
CA ASN A 15 -1.03 1.00 22.91
C ASN A 15 0.07 1.54 22.01
N ASN A 16 0.03 1.31 20.69
CA ASN A 16 1.17 1.54 19.82
C ASN A 16 0.94 2.57 18.70
N LEU A 17 -0.31 2.95 18.42
CA LEU A 17 -0.64 3.77 17.25
C LEU A 17 -1.36 5.09 17.56
N ASN A 18 -1.28 5.59 18.79
CA ASN A 18 -2.01 6.80 19.22
C ASN A 18 -1.58 8.09 18.53
N GLU A 19 -0.31 8.20 18.15
CA GLU A 19 0.29 9.44 17.64
C GLU A 19 0.37 9.50 16.11
N TYR A 20 -0.06 8.45 15.43
CA TYR A 20 0.09 8.35 13.98
C TYR A 20 -1.14 8.85 13.22
N LYS A 21 -0.89 9.50 12.08
CA LYS A 21 -1.90 9.93 11.11
C LYS A 21 -2.13 8.85 10.06
N TYR A 22 -1.05 8.20 9.62
CA TYR A 22 -1.05 7.16 8.60
C TYR A 22 -0.49 5.85 9.11
N VAL A 23 -0.98 4.77 8.51
CA VAL A 23 -0.41 3.42 8.65
C VAL A 23 -0.15 2.83 7.28
N TYR A 24 1.12 2.62 6.95
CA TYR A 24 1.52 1.77 5.85
C TYR A 24 1.45 0.31 6.30
N LEU A 25 0.47 -0.42 5.79
CA LEU A 25 0.14 -1.76 6.24
C LEU A 25 0.52 -2.81 5.20
N THR A 26 1.41 -3.72 5.56
CA THR A 26 1.68 -4.94 4.80
C THR A 26 1.27 -6.18 5.59
N SER A 27 0.93 -7.27 4.91
CA SER A 27 0.48 -8.47 5.61
C SER A 27 0.79 -9.76 4.88
N ASN A 28 1.06 -10.81 5.67
CA ASN A 28 0.91 -12.21 5.29
C ASN A 28 -0.01 -12.89 6.30
N LEU A 29 -1.27 -13.08 5.93
CA LEU A 29 -2.28 -13.61 6.84
C LEU A 29 -2.31 -15.14 6.91
N SER A 30 -1.52 -15.86 6.08
CA SER A 30 -1.57 -17.32 5.97
C SER A 30 -1.30 -18.04 7.30
N GLY A 31 -0.27 -17.58 8.04
CA GLY A 31 0.04 -18.11 9.37
C GLY A 31 -1.08 -17.91 10.39
N PHE A 32 -1.71 -16.74 10.38
CA PHE A 32 -2.88 -16.46 11.25
C PHE A 32 -4.07 -17.32 10.87
N ILE A 33 -4.37 -17.45 9.57
CA ILE A 33 -5.49 -18.26 9.07
C ILE A 33 -5.30 -19.72 9.50
N LYS A 34 -4.10 -20.29 9.32
CA LYS A 34 -3.76 -21.66 9.71
C LYS A 34 -3.82 -21.86 11.23
N LYS A 35 -3.09 -21.03 12.00
CA LYS A 35 -2.98 -21.15 13.46
C LYS A 35 -4.33 -21.06 14.16
N TYR A 36 -5.18 -20.13 13.74
CA TYR A 36 -6.49 -19.88 14.37
C TYR A 36 -7.67 -20.53 13.63
N LYS A 37 -7.40 -21.40 12.64
CA LYS A 37 -8.41 -22.14 11.84
C LYS A 37 -9.52 -21.19 11.34
N ILE A 38 -9.12 -20.06 10.73
CA ILE A 38 -10.05 -19.00 10.32
C ILE A 38 -10.79 -19.42 9.05
N LYS A 39 -12.07 -19.76 9.17
CA LYS A 39 -12.92 -20.17 8.05
C LYS A 39 -13.24 -19.04 7.06
N ASN A 40 -13.27 -17.78 7.51
CA ASN A 40 -13.60 -16.63 6.69
C ASN A 40 -12.52 -15.54 6.82
N PRO A 41 -11.50 -15.53 5.93
CA PRO A 41 -10.43 -14.54 5.94
C PRO A 41 -10.91 -13.10 5.71
N ASP A 42 -12.02 -12.89 5.00
CA ASP A 42 -12.60 -11.57 4.79
C ASP A 42 -13.03 -10.91 6.11
N LYS A 43 -13.52 -11.72 7.08
CA LYS A 43 -13.83 -11.21 8.44
C LYS A 43 -12.57 -10.74 9.16
N LEU A 44 -11.43 -11.45 8.99
CA LEU A 44 -10.17 -11.02 9.57
C LEU A 44 -9.70 -9.69 8.94
N CYS A 45 -9.78 -9.56 7.62
CA CYS A 45 -9.49 -8.31 6.94
C CYS A 45 -10.35 -7.14 7.45
N ASN A 46 -11.66 -7.36 7.62
CA ASN A 46 -12.57 -6.36 8.18
C ASN A 46 -12.18 -5.97 9.62
N ILE A 47 -11.81 -6.94 10.48
CA ILE A 47 -11.38 -6.68 11.85
C ILE A 47 -10.13 -5.80 11.86
N ILE A 48 -9.11 -6.16 11.09
CA ILE A 48 -7.86 -5.41 10.99
C ILE A 48 -8.14 -3.96 10.57
N ILE A 49 -8.81 -3.78 9.44
CA ILE A 49 -9.05 -2.44 8.88
C ILE A 49 -9.97 -1.61 9.79
N ASN A 50 -11.06 -2.17 10.29
CA ASN A 50 -12.00 -1.42 11.11
C ASN A 50 -11.40 -0.97 12.45
N ASN A 51 -10.51 -1.75 13.08
CA ASN A 51 -9.84 -1.31 14.31
C ASN A 51 -8.91 -0.11 14.03
N LEU A 52 -8.18 -0.11 12.91
CA LEU A 52 -7.34 1.02 12.51
C LEU A 52 -8.18 2.27 12.21
N LEU A 53 -9.29 2.10 11.48
CA LEU A 53 -10.21 3.21 11.17
C LEU A 53 -10.89 3.79 12.40
N LYS A 54 -11.30 2.96 13.36
CA LYS A 54 -11.88 3.42 14.64
C LYS A 54 -10.92 4.26 15.46
N LYS A 55 -9.61 4.07 15.26
CA LYS A 55 -8.55 4.89 15.86
C LYS A 55 -8.32 6.22 15.11
N GLY A 56 -9.06 6.50 14.04
CA GLY A 56 -8.92 7.70 13.22
C GLY A 56 -7.77 7.62 12.19
N LEU A 57 -7.12 6.47 12.06
CA LEU A 57 -5.98 6.28 11.17
C LEU A 57 -6.41 6.19 9.71
N THR A 58 -5.56 6.69 8.82
CA THR A 58 -5.67 6.43 7.38
C THR A 58 -4.70 5.32 7.00
N VAL A 59 -5.24 4.25 6.42
CA VAL A 59 -4.52 3.02 6.10
C VAL A 59 -4.15 2.98 4.63
N LEU A 60 -2.88 2.71 4.34
CA LEU A 60 -2.35 2.50 3.01
C LEU A 60 -1.87 1.06 2.85
N LEU A 61 -2.46 0.34 1.91
CA LEU A 61 -2.08 -1.02 1.54
C LEU A 61 -1.36 -0.96 0.19
N PRO A 62 -0.13 -1.51 0.05
CA PRO A 62 0.49 -1.63 -1.26
C PRO A 62 -0.39 -2.48 -2.17
N ALA A 63 -0.70 -1.95 -3.37
CA ALA A 63 -1.53 -2.61 -4.38
C ALA A 63 -0.79 -2.66 -5.73
N TYR A 64 0.53 -2.93 -5.65
CA TYR A 64 1.42 -2.93 -6.80
C TYR A 64 0.98 -3.97 -7.83
N SER A 65 0.97 -3.56 -9.08
CA SER A 65 0.64 -4.44 -10.22
C SER A 65 1.84 -4.67 -11.14
N TYR A 66 2.91 -3.87 -10.97
CA TYR A 66 4.12 -3.93 -11.80
C TYR A 66 3.81 -3.84 -13.31
N THR A 67 2.76 -3.09 -13.67
CA THR A 67 2.34 -2.91 -15.07
C THR A 67 3.30 -1.94 -15.76
N SER A 68 4.37 -2.46 -16.34
CA SER A 68 5.44 -1.68 -16.97
C SER A 68 5.17 -1.35 -18.44
N LYS A 69 4.24 -2.06 -19.09
CA LYS A 69 3.84 -1.91 -20.50
C LYS A 69 2.33 -2.01 -20.65
N GLY A 70 1.78 -1.56 -21.79
CA GLY A 70 0.38 -1.69 -22.12
C GLY A 70 -0.53 -0.73 -21.34
N LYS A 71 -1.62 -1.24 -20.75
CA LYS A 71 -2.66 -0.46 -20.09
C LYS A 71 -2.77 -0.83 -18.60
N PHE A 72 -2.97 0.17 -17.75
CA PHE A 72 -3.29 0.02 -16.34
C PHE A 72 -4.64 0.69 -16.07
N TYR A 73 -5.60 -0.10 -15.65
CA TYR A 73 -6.91 0.37 -15.22
C TYR A 73 -6.94 0.39 -13.69
N VAL A 74 -7.09 1.58 -13.12
CA VAL A 74 -6.99 1.78 -11.66
C VAL A 74 -7.96 0.87 -10.90
N GLU A 75 -9.17 0.70 -11.39
CA GLU A 75 -10.22 -0.09 -10.73
C GLU A 75 -10.04 -1.60 -10.94
N GLU A 76 -9.55 -2.02 -12.11
CA GLU A 76 -9.64 -3.41 -12.58
C GLU A 76 -8.33 -4.18 -12.49
N THR A 77 -7.19 -3.48 -12.67
CA THR A 77 -5.89 -4.16 -12.71
C THR A 77 -5.56 -4.82 -11.38
N LYS A 78 -5.37 -6.13 -11.41
CA LYS A 78 -5.12 -6.95 -10.21
C LYS A 78 -3.76 -6.64 -9.57
N SER A 79 -3.64 -6.95 -8.28
CA SER A 79 -2.38 -7.02 -7.54
C SER A 79 -2.30 -8.36 -6.83
N ASN A 80 -1.11 -8.98 -6.85
CA ASN A 80 -0.87 -10.31 -6.27
C ASN A 80 -0.06 -10.27 -4.96
N LEU A 81 0.06 -9.11 -4.31
CA LEU A 81 0.93 -8.96 -3.14
C LEU A 81 0.46 -9.72 -1.90
N SER A 82 -0.78 -9.53 -1.48
CA SER A 82 -1.30 -10.19 -0.28
C SER A 82 -2.81 -10.44 -0.37
N TYR A 83 -3.32 -11.33 0.51
CA TYR A 83 -4.76 -11.54 0.61
C TYR A 83 -5.49 -10.24 0.99
N LEU A 84 -4.98 -9.49 1.97
CA LEU A 84 -5.56 -8.22 2.41
C LEU A 84 -5.62 -7.19 1.26
N THR A 85 -4.58 -7.12 0.42
CA THR A 85 -4.57 -6.28 -0.79
C THR A 85 -5.64 -6.71 -1.79
N LYS A 86 -5.70 -8.02 -2.11
CA LYS A 86 -6.72 -8.57 -3.03
C LYS A 86 -8.14 -8.31 -2.53
N TRP A 87 -8.34 -8.44 -1.22
CA TRP A 87 -9.62 -8.13 -0.58
C TRP A 87 -9.95 -6.64 -0.67
N SER A 88 -9.00 -5.73 -0.42
CA SER A 88 -9.23 -4.29 -0.47
C SER A 88 -9.59 -3.80 -1.87
N LEU A 89 -8.95 -4.35 -2.91
CA LEU A 89 -9.26 -4.02 -4.32
C LEU A 89 -10.69 -4.36 -4.74
N LYS A 90 -11.34 -5.32 -4.07
CA LYS A 90 -12.74 -5.68 -4.32
C LYS A 90 -13.75 -4.78 -3.60
N LYS A 91 -13.29 -3.83 -2.78
CA LYS A 91 -14.16 -3.00 -1.93
C LYS A 91 -14.19 -1.56 -2.43
N LYS A 92 -15.34 -1.08 -2.91
CA LYS A 92 -15.55 0.30 -3.42
C LYS A 92 -15.13 1.41 -2.46
N LYS A 93 -15.08 1.13 -1.14
CA LYS A 93 -14.69 2.09 -0.11
C LYS A 93 -13.20 2.45 -0.11
N PHE A 94 -12.34 1.67 -0.79
CA PHE A 94 -10.93 1.99 -0.92
C PHE A 94 -10.68 2.86 -2.15
N PHE A 95 -9.99 3.95 -1.94
CA PHE A 95 -9.42 4.74 -3.03
C PHE A 95 -8.12 4.08 -3.50
N ARG A 96 -7.94 3.87 -4.80
CA ARG A 96 -6.66 3.39 -5.34
C ARG A 96 -5.92 4.54 -6.02
N THR A 97 -4.61 4.68 -5.71
CA THR A 97 -3.73 5.65 -6.38
C THR A 97 -3.39 5.20 -7.81
N ASN A 98 -2.96 6.15 -8.65
CA ASN A 98 -2.91 5.95 -10.11
C ASN A 98 -1.60 5.36 -10.63
N HIS A 99 -0.57 5.11 -9.79
CA HIS A 99 0.74 4.68 -10.28
C HIS A 99 0.73 3.22 -10.75
N PRO A 100 1.05 2.91 -12.04
CA PRO A 100 0.89 1.57 -12.61
C PRO A 100 1.83 0.51 -12.03
N ILE A 101 2.95 0.92 -11.42
CA ILE A 101 3.89 0.01 -10.75
C ILE A 101 3.59 -0.05 -9.25
N PHE A 102 3.49 1.13 -8.59
CA PHE A 102 3.45 1.28 -7.13
C PHE A 102 2.15 1.97 -6.68
N SER A 103 0.98 1.43 -7.06
CA SER A 103 -0.29 1.92 -6.54
C SER A 103 -0.55 1.47 -5.10
N PHE A 104 -1.41 2.21 -4.41
CA PHE A 104 -1.85 1.91 -3.04
C PHE A 104 -3.37 1.91 -2.96
N CYS A 105 -3.95 1.00 -2.18
CA CYS A 105 -5.32 1.11 -1.71
C CYS A 105 -5.33 1.92 -0.42
N VAL A 106 -6.08 3.01 -0.39
CA VAL A 106 -6.13 3.97 0.72
C VAL A 106 -7.54 4.04 1.29
N ILE A 107 -7.66 4.03 2.61
CA ILE A 107 -8.93 4.21 3.32
C ILE A 107 -8.69 4.92 4.65
N GLY A 108 -9.61 5.80 5.06
CA GLY A 108 -9.59 6.52 6.33
C GLY A 108 -9.82 8.01 6.14
N LYS A 109 -9.76 8.77 7.24
CA LYS A 109 -10.15 10.18 7.28
C LYS A 109 -9.40 11.05 6.27
N ASN A 110 -8.09 10.82 6.11
CA ASN A 110 -7.20 11.66 5.31
C ASN A 110 -6.88 11.04 3.91
N TRP A 111 -7.75 10.21 3.36
CA TRP A 111 -7.51 9.56 2.05
C TRP A 111 -7.33 10.56 0.91
N LYS A 112 -7.90 11.76 1.03
CA LYS A 112 -7.81 12.83 0.01
C LYS A 112 -6.39 13.34 -0.19
N ASP A 113 -5.50 13.21 0.81
CA ASP A 113 -4.09 13.59 0.72
C ASP A 113 -3.34 12.81 -0.37
N PHE A 114 -3.88 11.65 -0.76
CA PHE A 114 -3.32 10.76 -1.79
C PHE A 114 -4.03 10.87 -3.16
N LYS A 115 -4.90 11.87 -3.36
CA LYS A 115 -5.69 12.02 -4.59
C LYS A 115 -4.86 12.58 -5.75
N ASN A 116 -4.03 13.58 -5.49
CA ASN A 116 -3.31 14.37 -6.50
C ASN A 116 -1.80 14.13 -6.42
N LEU A 117 -1.38 12.88 -6.57
CA LEU A 117 0.03 12.49 -6.54
C LEU A 117 0.73 12.79 -7.86
N SER A 118 2.04 12.97 -7.80
CA SER A 118 2.89 13.03 -8.98
C SER A 118 2.94 11.68 -9.71
N LYS A 119 3.42 11.69 -10.95
CA LYS A 119 3.68 10.47 -11.73
C LYS A 119 4.95 9.73 -11.31
N SER A 120 5.75 10.29 -10.40
CA SER A 120 6.93 9.65 -9.84
C SER A 120 6.57 8.83 -8.60
N ALA A 121 7.03 7.58 -8.54
CA ALA A 121 6.82 6.71 -7.38
C ALA A 121 7.51 7.22 -6.11
N PHE A 122 8.67 7.89 -6.27
CA PHE A 122 9.54 8.28 -5.15
C PHE A 122 9.93 9.76 -5.16
N GLY A 123 9.45 10.55 -6.12
CA GLY A 123 9.76 11.98 -6.23
C GLY A 123 8.91 12.88 -5.34
N LYS A 124 8.99 14.18 -5.63
CA LYS A 124 8.15 15.19 -4.97
C LYS A 124 6.67 14.86 -5.16
N ASN A 125 5.87 15.03 -4.12
CA ASN A 125 4.45 14.71 -4.08
C ASN A 125 4.13 13.23 -4.40
N SER A 126 5.03 12.31 -4.04
CA SER A 126 4.77 10.87 -4.06
C SER A 126 4.13 10.42 -2.75
N VAL A 127 3.57 9.19 -2.74
CA VAL A 127 3.06 8.58 -1.50
C VAL A 127 4.13 8.57 -0.41
N TRP A 128 5.36 8.19 -0.74
CA TRP A 128 6.44 8.06 0.23
C TRP A 128 6.89 9.40 0.80
N GLU A 129 6.87 10.47 0.00
CA GLU A 129 7.17 11.82 0.52
C GLU A 129 6.11 12.27 1.51
N ILE A 130 4.82 12.00 1.24
CA ILE A 130 3.72 12.32 2.18
C ILE A 130 3.88 11.52 3.47
N LEU A 131 4.12 10.22 3.37
CA LEU A 131 4.31 9.35 4.54
C LEU A 131 5.51 9.75 5.40
N LEU A 132 6.59 10.24 4.79
CA LEU A 132 7.77 10.71 5.54
C LEU A 132 7.55 12.04 6.25
N LYS A 133 6.79 12.95 5.65
CA LYS A 133 6.50 14.28 6.24
C LYS A 133 5.54 14.22 7.41
N GLU A 134 4.78 13.16 7.51
CA GLU A 134 3.72 13.01 8.49
C GLU A 134 4.03 11.88 9.48
N LYS A 135 3.43 11.90 10.65
CA LYS A 135 3.55 10.80 11.62
C LYS A 135 2.93 9.52 11.04
N THR A 136 3.77 8.64 10.52
CA THR A 136 3.40 7.39 9.86
C THR A 136 3.98 6.18 10.56
N SER A 137 3.17 5.18 10.84
CA SER A 137 3.62 3.86 11.30
C SER A 137 3.76 2.88 10.14
N LEU A 138 4.81 2.07 10.17
CA LEU A 138 4.99 0.91 9.29
C LEU A 138 4.53 -0.34 10.03
N LEU A 139 3.35 -0.84 9.71
CA LEU A 139 2.76 -2.01 10.36
C LEU A 139 2.88 -3.25 9.48
N HIS A 140 3.57 -4.27 9.98
CA HIS A 140 3.73 -5.56 9.32
C HIS A 140 2.97 -6.66 10.10
N ILE A 141 1.95 -7.26 9.47
CA ILE A 141 1.15 -8.32 10.10
C ILE A 141 1.51 -9.67 9.50
N GLY A 142 2.06 -10.57 10.33
CA GLY A 142 2.37 -11.94 9.93
C GLY A 142 3.52 -12.08 8.94
N ARG A 143 4.41 -11.08 8.90
CA ARG A 143 5.64 -11.10 8.09
C ARG A 143 6.76 -10.34 8.79
N PRO A 144 8.03 -10.74 8.64
CA PRO A 144 9.16 -10.00 9.17
C PRO A 144 9.35 -8.67 8.44
N PHE A 145 9.92 -7.69 9.12
CA PHE A 145 10.22 -6.37 8.55
C PHE A 145 11.16 -6.44 7.35
N SER A 146 12.09 -7.39 7.36
CA SER A 146 13.08 -7.63 6.29
C SER A 146 12.46 -8.08 4.96
N TRP A 147 11.21 -8.53 4.94
CA TRP A 147 10.56 -8.99 3.71
C TRP A 147 10.01 -7.82 2.87
N GLY A 148 10.93 -7.19 2.11
CA GLY A 148 10.54 -6.22 1.08
C GLY A 148 9.82 -4.98 1.63
N ASN A 149 10.59 -4.09 2.23
CA ASN A 149 10.10 -2.77 2.61
C ASN A 149 10.37 -1.78 1.47
N THR A 150 9.33 -1.41 0.72
CA THR A 150 9.46 -0.49 -0.42
C THR A 150 9.90 0.92 -0.02
N MET A 151 9.76 1.30 1.26
CA MET A 151 10.28 2.57 1.78
C MET A 151 11.79 2.70 1.58
N ILE A 152 12.53 1.58 1.60
CA ILE A 152 13.96 1.57 1.30
C ILE A 152 14.26 2.18 -0.07
N HIS A 153 13.43 1.92 -1.09
CA HIS A 153 13.62 2.50 -2.43
C HIS A 153 13.41 4.02 -2.47
N PHE A 154 12.61 4.55 -1.56
CA PHE A 154 12.49 6.00 -1.40
C PHE A 154 13.75 6.60 -0.77
N VAL A 155 14.35 5.92 0.23
CA VAL A 155 15.63 6.33 0.82
C VAL A 155 16.73 6.26 -0.22
N GLU A 156 16.83 5.17 -0.98
CA GLU A 156 17.78 5.00 -2.09
C GLU A 156 17.62 6.11 -3.16
N PHE A 157 16.38 6.48 -3.47
CA PHE A 157 16.09 7.60 -4.38
C PHE A 157 16.60 8.94 -3.82
N LYS A 158 16.34 9.23 -2.56
CA LYS A 158 16.81 10.45 -1.88
C LYS A 158 18.34 10.53 -1.83
N GLN A 159 19.01 9.40 -1.59
CA GLN A 159 20.47 9.28 -1.53
C GLN A 159 21.12 9.10 -2.92
N LYS A 160 20.34 9.14 -4.01
CA LYS A 160 20.82 8.96 -5.39
C LYS A 160 21.70 7.71 -5.55
N ALA A 161 21.25 6.59 -5.00
CA ALA A 161 22.00 5.32 -5.00
C ALA A 161 22.47 4.94 -6.42
N LYS A 162 23.81 4.80 -6.62
CA LYS A 162 24.46 4.65 -7.93
C LYS A 162 24.06 3.40 -8.71
N TYR A 163 23.59 2.34 -8.03
CA TYR A 163 23.13 1.09 -8.65
C TYR A 163 21.66 1.14 -9.12
N ARG A 164 21.00 2.31 -9.01
CA ARG A 164 19.65 2.57 -9.49
C ARG A 164 19.61 3.72 -10.46
N PHE A 165 18.52 3.79 -11.22
CA PHE A 165 18.24 4.92 -12.12
C PHE A 165 16.72 5.18 -12.17
N ASN A 166 16.36 6.38 -12.60
CA ASN A 166 14.95 6.73 -12.77
C ASN A 166 14.46 6.24 -14.14
N LYS A 167 13.61 5.22 -14.15
CA LYS A 167 13.01 4.66 -15.37
C LYS A 167 11.61 5.23 -15.58
N VAL A 168 11.34 5.70 -16.79
CA VAL A 168 10.01 6.14 -17.23
C VAL A 168 9.29 4.99 -17.92
N PHE A 169 8.04 4.74 -17.52
CA PHE A 169 7.17 3.70 -18.05
C PHE A 169 6.10 4.33 -18.95
N LYS A 170 5.98 3.84 -20.19
CA LYS A 170 4.99 4.31 -21.17
C LYS A 170 3.62 3.64 -21.02
N THR A 171 3.33 3.06 -19.85
CA THR A 171 2.04 2.45 -19.53
C THR A 171 0.94 3.49 -19.60
N LYS A 172 -0.10 3.21 -20.38
CA LYS A 172 -1.31 4.05 -20.48
C LYS A 172 -2.18 3.83 -19.25
N VAL A 173 -2.42 4.87 -18.47
CA VAL A 173 -3.20 4.81 -17.23
C VAL A 173 -4.62 5.31 -17.46
N TYR A 174 -5.59 4.53 -17.00
CA TYR A 174 -7.02 4.86 -17.07
C TYR A 174 -7.68 4.78 -15.70
N LYS A 175 -8.60 5.71 -15.42
CA LYS A 175 -9.43 5.72 -14.22
C LYS A 175 -10.85 6.12 -14.59
N ASN A 176 -11.84 5.32 -14.17
CA ASN A 176 -13.24 5.51 -14.56
C ASN A 176 -13.38 5.74 -16.07
N LYS A 177 -12.72 4.90 -16.87
CA LYS A 177 -12.63 4.98 -18.34
C LYS A 177 -11.92 6.25 -18.89
N LYS A 178 -11.56 7.22 -18.05
CA LYS A 178 -10.83 8.43 -18.46
C LYS A 178 -9.34 8.16 -18.53
N TYR A 179 -8.70 8.59 -19.60
CA TYR A 179 -7.24 8.52 -19.79
C TYR A 179 -6.54 9.56 -18.92
N LEU A 180 -5.57 9.12 -18.11
CA LEU A 180 -4.78 9.95 -17.20
C LEU A 180 -3.36 10.23 -17.71
N GLY A 181 -2.99 9.66 -18.87
CA GLY A 181 -1.68 9.84 -19.47
C GLY A 181 -0.72 8.66 -19.29
N THR A 182 0.52 8.89 -19.67
CA THR A 182 1.67 7.99 -19.57
C THR A 182 2.79 8.65 -18.77
N ASN A 183 4.02 8.12 -18.89
CA ASN A 183 5.26 8.69 -18.33
C ASN A 183 5.28 8.67 -16.80
N TYR A 184 4.78 7.59 -16.21
CA TYR A 184 4.99 7.29 -14.80
C TYR A 184 6.43 6.81 -14.60
N SER A 185 7.08 7.20 -13.50
CA SER A 185 8.48 6.86 -13.26
C SER A 185 8.73 6.24 -11.91
N ALA A 186 9.75 5.40 -11.84
CA ALA A 186 10.24 4.83 -10.60
C ALA A 186 11.75 4.64 -10.61
N PHE A 187 12.36 4.65 -9.43
CA PHE A 187 13.78 4.44 -9.23
C PHE A 187 14.06 2.94 -9.14
N VAL A 188 14.57 2.35 -10.22
CA VAL A 188 14.71 0.92 -10.40
C VAL A 188 16.17 0.47 -10.43
N GLN A 189 16.42 -0.79 -10.13
CA GLN A 189 17.76 -1.40 -10.17
C GLN A 189 18.28 -1.54 -11.60
N LYS A 190 19.54 -1.18 -11.89
CA LYS A 190 20.15 -1.23 -13.23
C LYS A 190 20.09 -2.65 -13.83
N ASN A 191 20.52 -3.65 -13.09
CA ASN A 191 20.66 -5.04 -13.60
C ASN A 191 19.35 -5.80 -13.83
N LYS A 192 18.19 -5.23 -13.48
CA LYS A 192 16.88 -5.87 -13.70
C LYS A 192 16.09 -5.29 -14.86
N PHE A 193 16.59 -4.22 -15.49
CA PHE A 193 15.82 -3.45 -16.47
C PHE A 193 16.68 -2.93 -17.64
N ASN A 194 17.87 -3.46 -17.79
CA ASN A 194 18.69 -3.25 -19.00
C ASN A 194 18.18 -4.16 -20.11
#